data_7c99b34496630488de4c35748d5f94a6
#
_entry.id   7c99b34496630488de4c35748d5f94a6
#
_cell.length_a   1.000
_cell.length_b   1.000
_cell.length_c   1.000
_cell.angle_alpha   90.00
_cell.angle_beta   90.00
_cell.angle_gamma   90.00
#
_symmetry.space_group_name_H-M   'P 1'
#
loop_
_entity.id
_entity.type
_entity.pdbx_description
1 polymer ?
#
loop_
_entity_poly.entity_id
_entity_poly.type
_entity_poly.pdbx_seq_one_letter_code
_entity_poly.pdbx_strand_id
1 'polypeptide(L)'
;MLEYRNKKNILGDGLKKVTLDDEKKYINPEYNFSSWISADPMWQWDWKGVWAWRGNGYMGKKVSLTQTFTDKITTLSLAECYSHNDIYINGKLIFSGILKGKRQIIVPANTWQDGENTIMIKMNQFIEPEWFGLGLMGSGDDLYIQSGDIKVSLNDNKWKLMPSFSEPHTYARLSNNAGTIIYNAMIAPIVHYPIKGVLWYQGESNAGRAYEYRKSFPLMINDWRKNWKDDFPFYFVQLSSYGANQNSNEGSYWAELREAQTMTLSLPKTGMAVTTDIGDAKDIHPTNKQDVGLRLARIALKNDYSKSVEISGPTYVSAKYEGNKAIITFANIANGLKTKDKYGYLQGFEIAGKDKKWYYAKAEIINGKVSISHPSVAKPVAVRYAWSDAPTDANLYNLEDLPAVPFRTDDWIGVSVNEKFE
;
A
#
# COMPACT_ATOMS: atom_id res chain seq x y z
N MET A 1 -17.11 13.13 7.33
CA MET A 1 -16.79 11.69 7.28
C MET A 1 -17.95 10.80 7.78
N LEU A 2 -18.51 11.01 8.97
CA LEU A 2 -19.69 10.27 9.47
C LEU A 2 -20.92 10.46 8.55
N GLU A 3 -21.17 11.68 8.07
CA GLU A 3 -22.27 11.99 7.18
C GLU A 3 -22.14 11.36 5.79
N TYR A 4 -20.93 11.31 5.25
CA TYR A 4 -20.61 10.62 4.00
C TYR A 4 -20.79 9.10 4.11
N ARG A 5 -20.36 8.51 5.22
CA ARG A 5 -20.54 7.07 5.51
C ARG A 5 -22.00 6.73 5.68
N ASN A 6 -22.77 7.57 6.37
CA ASN A 6 -24.20 7.37 6.55
C ASN A 6 -24.98 7.47 5.23
N LYS A 7 -24.57 8.35 4.30
CA LYS A 7 -25.18 8.45 2.96
C LYS A 7 -24.87 7.25 2.06
N LYS A 8 -23.74 6.57 2.26
CA LYS A 8 -23.36 5.34 1.52
C LYS A 8 -23.76 4.05 2.23
N ASN A 9 -24.26 4.09 3.44
CA ASN A 9 -24.73 2.90 4.13
C ASN A 9 -26.06 2.45 3.52
N ILE A 10 -26.03 1.42 2.69
CA ILE A 10 -27.18 0.88 1.97
C ILE A 10 -28.29 0.41 2.93
N LEU A 11 -27.96 0.13 4.18
CA LEU A 11 -28.89 -0.41 5.17
C LEU A 11 -29.37 0.61 6.20
N GLY A 12 -28.79 1.81 6.24
CA GLY A 12 -29.18 2.84 7.20
C GLY A 12 -29.21 2.35 8.66
N ASP A 13 -30.16 2.91 9.43
CA ASP A 13 -30.35 2.57 10.85
C ASP A 13 -31.09 1.24 11.09
N GLY A 14 -31.39 0.49 10.04
CA GLY A 14 -32.23 -0.70 10.07
C GLY A 14 -31.50 -2.04 10.06
N LEU A 15 -30.20 -2.08 10.41
CA LEU A 15 -29.43 -3.33 10.46
C LEU A 15 -30.01 -4.29 11.49
N LYS A 16 -30.56 -5.41 11.02
CA LYS A 16 -31.18 -6.43 11.85
C LYS A 16 -30.11 -7.36 12.42
N LYS A 17 -30.19 -7.66 13.71
CA LYS A 17 -29.46 -8.78 14.28
C LYS A 17 -30.06 -10.08 13.73
N VAL A 18 -29.25 -10.86 13.00
CA VAL A 18 -29.65 -12.17 12.52
C VAL A 18 -29.62 -13.16 13.69
N THR A 19 -30.74 -13.79 13.93
CA THR A 19 -30.89 -14.84 14.98
C THR A 19 -30.52 -16.21 14.43
N LEU A 20 -30.34 -17.20 15.32
CA LEU A 20 -30.14 -18.59 14.91
C LEU A 20 -31.34 -19.14 14.10
N ASP A 21 -32.55 -18.68 14.38
CA ASP A 21 -33.71 -19.08 13.60
C ASP A 21 -33.77 -18.41 12.24
N ASP A 22 -33.26 -17.19 12.10
CA ASP A 22 -33.08 -16.59 10.79
C ASP A 22 -31.99 -17.33 9.97
N GLU A 23 -30.90 -17.75 10.60
CA GLU A 23 -29.87 -18.59 9.94
C GLU A 23 -30.42 -19.88 9.38
N LYS A 24 -31.26 -20.60 10.16
CA LYS A 24 -31.95 -21.82 9.68
C LYS A 24 -32.79 -21.55 8.45
N LYS A 25 -33.47 -20.38 8.40
CA LYS A 25 -34.24 -19.98 7.21
C LYS A 25 -33.34 -19.72 6.03
N TYR A 26 -32.19 -19.03 6.22
CA TYR A 26 -31.26 -18.69 5.16
C TYR A 26 -30.60 -19.92 4.53
N ILE A 27 -30.40 -20.98 5.33
CA ILE A 27 -29.83 -22.25 4.86
C ILE A 27 -30.87 -23.04 4.03
N ASN A 28 -32.17 -22.81 4.22
CA ASN A 28 -33.21 -23.51 3.48
C ASN A 28 -33.08 -23.22 1.96
N PRO A 29 -33.02 -24.26 1.09
CA PRO A 29 -32.92 -24.09 -0.35
C PRO A 29 -34.01 -23.22 -0.98
N GLU A 30 -35.21 -23.26 -0.40
CA GLU A 30 -36.38 -22.50 -0.87
C GLU A 30 -36.36 -21.01 -0.42
N TYR A 31 -35.34 -20.60 0.34
CA TYR A 31 -35.28 -19.24 0.85
C TYR A 31 -35.16 -18.21 -0.29
N ASN A 32 -35.98 -17.17 -0.23
CA ASN A 32 -35.96 -16.09 -1.20
C ASN A 32 -35.06 -14.95 -0.76
N PHE A 33 -33.92 -14.81 -1.42
CA PHE A 33 -32.93 -13.74 -1.15
C PHE A 33 -33.29 -12.39 -1.76
N SER A 34 -34.47 -12.21 -2.36
CA SER A 34 -34.82 -10.97 -3.12
C SER A 34 -34.73 -9.69 -2.28
N SER A 35 -34.98 -9.78 -0.97
CA SER A 35 -34.88 -8.66 -0.03
C SER A 35 -33.44 -8.32 0.40
N TRP A 36 -32.47 -9.16 0.05
CA TRP A 36 -31.07 -8.92 0.36
C TRP A 36 -30.44 -7.95 -0.61
N ILE A 37 -29.32 -7.37 -0.22
CA ILE A 37 -28.57 -6.39 -1.04
C ILE A 37 -28.01 -7.09 -2.27
N SER A 38 -28.29 -6.57 -3.46
CA SER A 38 -27.62 -7.02 -4.69
C SER A 38 -26.24 -6.36 -4.81
N ALA A 39 -25.21 -7.14 -4.95
CA ALA A 39 -23.86 -6.63 -5.13
C ALA A 39 -22.99 -7.62 -5.92
N ASP A 40 -21.94 -7.10 -6.53
CA ASP A 40 -20.82 -7.89 -7.01
C ASP A 40 -20.23 -8.67 -5.83
N PRO A 41 -19.98 -9.98 -5.94
CA PRO A 41 -19.48 -10.80 -4.84
C PRO A 41 -18.04 -10.47 -4.44
N MET A 42 -17.26 -9.89 -5.37
CA MET A 42 -15.84 -9.65 -5.17
C MET A 42 -15.57 -8.41 -4.31
N TRP A 43 -14.46 -8.44 -3.59
CA TRP A 43 -13.94 -7.41 -2.70
C TRP A 43 -14.70 -7.25 -1.38
N GLN A 44 -14.09 -6.53 -0.47
CA GLN A 44 -14.64 -6.29 0.86
C GLN A 44 -15.97 -5.53 0.81
N TRP A 45 -16.91 -5.92 1.65
CA TRP A 45 -18.25 -5.34 1.67
C TRP A 45 -18.28 -3.89 2.12
N ASP A 46 -17.38 -3.49 3.01
CA ASP A 46 -17.26 -2.13 3.49
C ASP A 46 -16.88 -1.15 2.36
N TRP A 47 -16.06 -1.56 1.41
CA TRP A 47 -15.77 -0.77 0.21
C TRP A 47 -16.99 -0.54 -0.68
N LYS A 48 -18.00 -1.38 -0.53
CA LYS A 48 -19.29 -1.27 -1.23
C LYS A 48 -20.35 -0.53 -0.42
N GLY A 49 -19.98 -0.01 0.76
CA GLY A 49 -20.90 0.63 1.68
C GLY A 49 -21.80 -0.33 2.45
N VAL A 50 -21.47 -1.62 2.48
CA VAL A 50 -22.16 -2.64 3.25
C VAL A 50 -21.36 -2.93 4.51
N TRP A 51 -21.85 -2.50 5.65
CA TRP A 51 -21.15 -2.61 6.93
C TRP A 51 -21.70 -3.76 7.75
N ALA A 52 -20.88 -4.78 8.01
CA ALA A 52 -21.16 -5.89 8.92
C ALA A 52 -20.18 -5.81 10.11
N TRP A 53 -20.62 -5.23 11.19
CA TRP A 53 -19.81 -4.94 12.35
C TRP A 53 -19.75 -6.13 13.31
N ARG A 54 -18.56 -6.74 13.44
CA ARG A 54 -18.29 -7.84 14.39
C ARG A 54 -19.40 -8.90 14.43
N GLY A 55 -20.09 -9.04 13.31
CA GLY A 55 -21.17 -10.00 13.13
C GLY A 55 -20.88 -10.95 12.00
N ASN A 56 -21.81 -11.82 11.73
CA ASN A 56 -21.77 -12.69 10.58
C ASN A 56 -22.26 -11.94 9.34
N GLY A 57 -21.67 -12.25 8.19
CA GLY A 57 -22.20 -11.87 6.89
C GLY A 57 -22.76 -13.10 6.19
N TYR A 58 -23.77 -12.92 5.39
CA TYR A 58 -24.38 -14.00 4.63
C TYR A 58 -24.41 -13.63 3.15
N MET A 59 -23.97 -14.56 2.30
CA MET A 59 -24.09 -14.44 0.85
C MET A 59 -24.98 -15.55 0.33
N GLY A 60 -25.98 -15.18 -0.46
CA GLY A 60 -26.89 -16.13 -1.11
C GLY A 60 -26.85 -16.00 -2.62
N LYS A 61 -26.91 -17.13 -3.32
CA LYS A 61 -27.01 -17.17 -4.78
C LYS A 61 -27.86 -18.35 -5.23
N LYS A 62 -28.72 -18.09 -6.21
CA LYS A 62 -29.40 -19.12 -6.99
C LYS A 62 -28.62 -19.36 -8.29
N VAL A 63 -28.38 -20.61 -8.63
CA VAL A 63 -27.70 -21.01 -9.86
C VAL A 63 -28.42 -22.19 -10.50
N SER A 64 -28.68 -22.13 -11.81
CA SER A 64 -29.28 -23.23 -12.56
C SER A 64 -28.17 -24.09 -13.14
N LEU A 65 -28.21 -25.39 -12.84
CA LEU A 65 -27.30 -26.40 -13.33
C LEU A 65 -28.05 -27.47 -14.12
N THR A 66 -27.33 -28.15 -15.00
CA THR A 66 -27.86 -29.28 -15.74
C THR A 66 -27.51 -30.59 -15.04
N GLN A 67 -28.15 -31.69 -15.47
CA GLN A 67 -27.91 -33.02 -14.94
C GLN A 67 -26.43 -33.45 -14.96
N THR A 68 -25.61 -32.84 -15.82
CA THR A 68 -24.15 -33.09 -15.90
C THR A 68 -23.40 -32.81 -14.56
N PHE A 69 -24.00 -32.04 -13.65
CA PHE A 69 -23.42 -31.70 -12.35
C PHE A 69 -23.97 -32.55 -11.21
N THR A 70 -25.05 -33.30 -11.39
CA THR A 70 -25.79 -33.93 -10.29
C THR A 70 -25.12 -35.18 -9.75
N ASP A 71 -24.73 -36.10 -10.63
CA ASP A 71 -24.24 -37.45 -10.29
C ASP A 71 -22.72 -37.56 -10.21
N LYS A 72 -22.01 -36.45 -10.33
CA LYS A 72 -20.54 -36.39 -10.33
C LYS A 72 -19.98 -35.59 -9.15
N ILE A 73 -18.76 -35.93 -8.80
CA ILE A 73 -17.96 -35.04 -7.93
C ILE A 73 -17.61 -33.78 -8.73
N THR A 74 -17.85 -32.62 -8.14
CA THR A 74 -17.60 -31.33 -8.77
C THR A 74 -16.68 -30.48 -7.91
N THR A 75 -16.18 -29.41 -8.48
CA THR A 75 -15.38 -28.42 -7.76
C THR A 75 -16.15 -27.12 -7.68
N LEU A 76 -16.23 -26.55 -6.48
CA LEU A 76 -16.69 -25.17 -6.24
C LEU A 76 -15.47 -24.31 -5.89
N SER A 77 -15.25 -23.24 -6.63
CA SER A 77 -14.24 -22.25 -6.38
C SER A 77 -14.91 -20.92 -6.00
N LEU A 78 -14.51 -20.32 -4.89
CA LEU A 78 -15.11 -19.11 -4.32
C LEU A 78 -14.08 -17.98 -4.07
N ALA A 79 -12.91 -18.03 -4.68
CA ALA A 79 -11.83 -17.10 -4.43
C ALA A 79 -11.33 -17.16 -2.95
N GLU A 80 -10.70 -16.11 -2.44
CA GLU A 80 -10.21 -16.08 -1.06
C GLU A 80 -11.20 -15.38 -0.13
N CYS A 81 -11.29 -15.85 1.11
CA CYS A 81 -11.98 -15.14 2.18
C CYS A 81 -11.27 -15.37 3.49
N TYR A 82 -10.83 -14.30 4.13
CA TYR A 82 -10.02 -14.35 5.36
C TYR A 82 -10.85 -14.62 6.61
N SER A 83 -12.19 -14.50 6.54
CA SER A 83 -13.08 -14.93 7.61
C SER A 83 -13.25 -16.45 7.63
N HIS A 84 -13.76 -16.99 8.74
CA HIS A 84 -14.23 -18.39 8.77
C HIS A 84 -15.55 -18.48 8.03
N ASN A 85 -15.67 -19.44 7.10
CA ASN A 85 -16.83 -19.59 6.22
C ASN A 85 -17.48 -20.94 6.42
N ASP A 86 -18.81 -20.94 6.56
CA ASP A 86 -19.63 -22.14 6.43
C ASP A 86 -20.40 -22.06 5.11
N ILE A 87 -20.16 -23.02 4.23
CA ILE A 87 -20.73 -23.04 2.87
C ILE A 87 -21.75 -24.15 2.76
N TYR A 88 -22.97 -23.77 2.40
CA TYR A 88 -24.10 -24.66 2.22
C TYR A 88 -24.50 -24.70 0.77
N ILE A 89 -24.77 -25.91 0.26
CA ILE A 89 -25.35 -26.16 -1.06
C ILE A 89 -26.67 -26.91 -0.83
N ASN A 90 -27.77 -26.35 -1.31
CA ASN A 90 -29.11 -26.92 -1.14
C ASN A 90 -29.41 -27.32 0.32
N GLY A 91 -29.02 -26.48 1.26
CA GLY A 91 -29.22 -26.69 2.70
C GLY A 91 -28.17 -27.59 3.37
N LYS A 92 -27.32 -28.26 2.64
CA LYS A 92 -26.30 -29.18 3.18
C LYS A 92 -24.97 -28.44 3.37
N LEU A 93 -24.38 -28.53 4.56
CA LEU A 93 -23.04 -28.00 4.85
C LEU A 93 -21.98 -28.81 4.05
N ILE A 94 -21.22 -28.12 3.20
CA ILE A 94 -20.19 -28.72 2.34
C ILE A 94 -18.79 -28.35 2.82
N PHE A 95 -18.62 -27.18 3.38
CA PHE A 95 -17.31 -26.70 3.83
C PHE A 95 -17.47 -25.83 5.07
N SER A 96 -16.51 -25.94 6.00
CA SER A 96 -16.35 -25.06 7.14
C SER A 96 -14.86 -24.74 7.34
N GLY A 97 -14.47 -23.48 7.30
CA GLY A 97 -13.09 -23.06 7.44
C GLY A 97 -12.74 -21.75 6.75
N ILE A 98 -11.44 -21.46 6.67
CA ILE A 98 -10.91 -20.27 6.00
C ILE A 98 -10.57 -20.60 4.54
N LEU A 99 -11.01 -19.75 3.61
CA LEU A 99 -10.67 -19.86 2.19
C LEU A 99 -9.34 -19.10 1.95
N LYS A 100 -8.23 -19.83 1.97
CA LYS A 100 -6.90 -19.29 1.63
C LYS A 100 -6.44 -19.83 0.28
N GLY A 101 -5.86 -18.95 -0.56
CA GLY A 101 -5.17 -19.29 -1.80
C GLY A 101 -6.06 -20.11 -2.72
N LYS A 102 -6.78 -19.57 -3.66
CA LYS A 102 -7.58 -20.23 -4.72
C LYS A 102 -8.11 -21.64 -4.35
N ARG A 103 -8.66 -21.77 -3.15
CA ARG A 103 -9.06 -23.07 -2.60
C ARG A 103 -10.25 -23.61 -3.36
N GLN A 104 -10.07 -24.79 -3.90
CA GLN A 104 -11.12 -25.56 -4.54
C GLN A 104 -11.82 -26.45 -3.49
N ILE A 105 -13.14 -26.32 -3.39
CA ILE A 105 -13.97 -27.11 -2.51
C ILE A 105 -14.50 -28.28 -3.32
N ILE A 106 -14.22 -29.49 -2.86
CA ILE A 106 -14.78 -30.70 -3.47
C ILE A 106 -16.23 -30.87 -3.03
N VAL A 107 -17.13 -30.86 -3.97
CA VAL A 107 -18.56 -31.06 -3.74
C VAL A 107 -18.92 -32.51 -4.11
N PRO A 108 -19.42 -33.31 -3.16
CA PRO A 108 -19.78 -34.70 -3.42
C PRO A 108 -20.87 -34.84 -4.48
N ALA A 109 -20.89 -35.98 -5.17
CA ALA A 109 -21.98 -36.35 -6.06
C ALA A 109 -23.34 -36.28 -5.33
N ASN A 110 -24.41 -36.03 -6.08
CA ASN A 110 -25.78 -35.89 -5.56
C ASN A 110 -25.97 -34.72 -4.56
N THR A 111 -25.06 -33.73 -4.58
CA THR A 111 -25.25 -32.49 -3.81
C THR A 111 -25.99 -31.43 -4.64
N TRP A 112 -25.67 -31.33 -5.92
CA TRP A 112 -26.40 -30.52 -6.89
C TRP A 112 -27.63 -31.27 -7.41
N GLN A 113 -28.62 -30.51 -7.84
CA GLN A 113 -29.81 -31.05 -8.52
C GLN A 113 -29.94 -30.45 -9.93
N ASP A 114 -30.67 -31.09 -10.80
CA ASP A 114 -31.03 -30.53 -12.09
C ASP A 114 -31.97 -29.34 -11.91
N GLY A 115 -31.69 -28.23 -12.59
CA GLY A 115 -32.40 -26.98 -12.40
C GLY A 115 -31.77 -26.04 -11.35
N GLU A 116 -32.62 -25.38 -10.57
CA GLU A 116 -32.18 -24.35 -9.63
C GLU A 116 -31.54 -24.94 -8.37
N ASN A 117 -30.36 -24.43 -8.04
CA ASN A 117 -29.61 -24.76 -6.82
C ASN A 117 -29.34 -23.52 -6.00
N THR A 118 -29.20 -23.70 -4.70
CA THR A 118 -28.89 -22.61 -3.77
C THR A 118 -27.50 -22.77 -3.19
N ILE A 119 -26.69 -21.73 -3.28
CA ILE A 119 -25.44 -21.58 -2.55
C ILE A 119 -25.66 -20.54 -1.47
N MET A 120 -25.38 -20.88 -0.22
CA MET A 120 -25.41 -19.96 0.92
C MET A 120 -24.07 -20.03 1.66
N ILE A 121 -23.46 -18.86 1.88
CA ILE A 121 -22.19 -18.71 2.58
C ILE A 121 -22.43 -17.88 3.82
N LYS A 122 -22.14 -18.44 4.99
CA LYS A 122 -22.05 -17.71 6.25
C LYS A 122 -20.60 -17.36 6.49
N MET A 123 -20.29 -16.09 6.62
CA MET A 123 -18.98 -15.56 6.92
C MET A 123 -18.94 -15.07 8.35
N ASN A 124 -18.06 -15.64 9.18
CA ASN A 124 -17.88 -15.23 10.57
C ASN A 124 -16.69 -14.29 10.66
N GLN A 125 -16.91 -13.05 11.06
CA GLN A 125 -15.84 -12.07 11.19
C GLN A 125 -15.20 -12.15 12.57
N PHE A 126 -13.97 -12.70 12.62
CA PHE A 126 -13.19 -12.81 13.85
C PHE A 126 -12.03 -11.83 13.94
N ILE A 127 -11.69 -11.15 12.83
CA ILE A 127 -10.51 -10.29 12.70
C ILE A 127 -10.97 -8.85 12.52
N GLU A 128 -10.14 -7.93 12.96
CA GLU A 128 -10.40 -6.49 12.86
C GLU A 128 -10.80 -6.07 11.45
N PRO A 129 -11.88 -5.30 11.30
CA PRO A 129 -12.53 -5.05 9.99
C PRO A 129 -11.66 -4.31 8.98
N GLU A 130 -10.59 -3.69 9.40
CA GLU A 130 -9.83 -2.75 8.57
C GLU A 130 -8.96 -3.41 7.51
N TRP A 131 -8.50 -4.65 7.78
CA TRP A 131 -7.59 -5.36 6.88
C TRP A 131 -8.22 -6.59 6.22
N PHE A 132 -9.23 -7.19 6.87
CA PHE A 132 -9.82 -8.46 6.45
C PHE A 132 -11.33 -8.45 6.67
N GLY A 133 -12.03 -7.52 6.04
CA GLY A 133 -13.49 -7.44 6.08
C GLY A 133 -14.18 -8.67 5.49
N LEU A 134 -15.50 -8.74 5.62
CA LEU A 134 -16.30 -9.73 4.91
C LEU A 134 -16.22 -9.49 3.41
N GLY A 135 -16.16 -10.57 2.62
CA GLY A 135 -16.13 -10.54 1.17
C GLY A 135 -15.16 -11.54 0.57
N LEU A 136 -15.26 -11.73 -0.73
CA LEU A 136 -14.40 -12.61 -1.51
C LEU A 136 -13.31 -11.80 -2.18
N MET A 137 -12.05 -12.22 -2.04
CA MET A 137 -10.87 -11.54 -2.56
C MET A 137 -10.25 -12.34 -3.71
N GLY A 138 -9.79 -11.66 -4.76
CA GLY A 138 -9.15 -12.28 -5.91
C GLY A 138 -9.75 -11.86 -7.25
N SER A 139 -9.68 -12.73 -8.25
CA SER A 139 -10.28 -12.49 -9.58
C SER A 139 -11.68 -13.09 -9.66
N GLY A 140 -12.59 -12.40 -10.38
CA GLY A 140 -13.90 -12.97 -10.73
C GLY A 140 -13.83 -14.29 -11.49
N ASP A 141 -12.73 -14.58 -12.16
CA ASP A 141 -12.48 -15.86 -12.85
C ASP A 141 -12.27 -17.03 -11.87
N ASP A 142 -12.01 -16.73 -10.59
CA ASP A 142 -11.89 -17.70 -9.52
C ASP A 142 -13.26 -18.13 -8.93
N LEU A 143 -14.37 -17.53 -9.39
CA LEU A 143 -15.74 -17.86 -8.98
C LEU A 143 -16.40 -18.79 -10.00
N TYR A 144 -16.45 -20.09 -9.71
CA TYR A 144 -17.05 -21.06 -10.63
C TYR A 144 -17.43 -22.39 -9.99
N ILE A 145 -18.29 -23.14 -10.69
CA ILE A 145 -18.54 -24.57 -10.47
C ILE A 145 -17.97 -25.32 -11.67
N GLN A 146 -17.26 -26.41 -11.44
CA GLN A 146 -16.66 -27.23 -12.50
C GLN A 146 -17.01 -28.72 -12.36
N SER A 147 -17.40 -29.35 -13.48
CA SER A 147 -17.62 -30.80 -13.62
C SER A 147 -16.85 -31.25 -14.86
N GLY A 148 -15.73 -31.98 -14.68
CA GLY A 148 -14.82 -32.31 -15.78
C GLY A 148 -14.35 -31.03 -16.48
N ASP A 149 -14.54 -30.96 -17.79
CA ASP A 149 -14.17 -29.81 -18.63
C ASP A 149 -15.23 -28.69 -18.64
N ILE A 150 -16.41 -28.94 -18.06
CA ILE A 150 -17.51 -27.97 -18.07
C ILE A 150 -17.39 -27.04 -16.86
N LYS A 151 -17.31 -25.73 -17.14
CA LYS A 151 -17.20 -24.69 -16.13
C LYS A 151 -18.40 -23.74 -16.20
N VAL A 152 -19.04 -23.50 -15.09
CA VAL A 152 -20.13 -22.51 -14.91
C VAL A 152 -19.61 -21.37 -14.06
N SER A 153 -19.56 -20.16 -14.61
CA SER A 153 -19.13 -18.97 -13.88
C SER A 153 -20.19 -18.57 -12.86
N LEU A 154 -19.72 -18.18 -11.67
CA LEU A 154 -20.51 -17.57 -10.61
C LEU A 154 -20.26 -16.07 -10.48
N ASN A 155 -19.40 -15.51 -11.34
CA ASN A 155 -19.05 -14.10 -11.38
C ASN A 155 -20.13 -13.30 -12.11
N ASP A 156 -21.20 -13.00 -11.41
CA ASP A 156 -22.28 -12.14 -11.90
C ASP A 156 -22.88 -11.31 -10.75
N ASN A 157 -23.65 -10.28 -11.09
CA ASN A 157 -24.29 -9.37 -10.13
C ASN A 157 -25.54 -9.96 -9.46
N LYS A 158 -25.75 -11.26 -9.51
CA LYS A 158 -26.91 -11.94 -8.91
C LYS A 158 -26.67 -12.45 -7.50
N TRP A 159 -25.49 -12.18 -6.92
CA TRP A 159 -25.22 -12.43 -5.53
C TRP A 159 -26.04 -11.48 -4.64
N LYS A 160 -26.46 -12.01 -3.51
CA LYS A 160 -27.24 -11.30 -2.51
C LYS A 160 -26.51 -11.30 -1.18
N LEU A 161 -26.41 -10.15 -0.56
CA LEU A 161 -25.66 -9.96 0.69
C LEU A 161 -26.62 -9.57 1.83
N MET A 162 -26.41 -10.16 3.00
CA MET A 162 -27.10 -9.82 4.24
C MET A 162 -26.07 -9.70 5.37
N PRO A 163 -25.71 -8.49 5.79
CA PRO A 163 -24.91 -8.29 6.98
C PRO A 163 -25.76 -8.53 8.22
N SER A 164 -25.23 -9.28 9.17
CA SER A 164 -25.77 -9.37 10.51
C SER A 164 -25.12 -8.32 11.38
N PHE A 165 -25.91 -7.71 12.21
CA PHE A 165 -25.47 -6.71 13.14
C PHE A 165 -25.41 -7.29 14.56
N SER A 166 -24.29 -7.14 15.26
CA SER A 166 -24.20 -7.60 16.62
C SER A 166 -24.44 -6.50 17.65
N GLU A 167 -23.91 -5.32 17.48
CA GLU A 167 -24.18 -4.14 18.32
C GLU A 167 -23.59 -2.87 17.70
N PRO A 168 -24.16 -1.66 17.93
CA PRO A 168 -23.59 -0.43 17.42
C PRO A 168 -22.25 -0.15 18.11
N HIS A 169 -21.17 -0.58 17.50
CA HIS A 169 -19.86 -0.12 17.89
C HIS A 169 -19.55 1.21 17.21
N THR A 170 -19.84 2.30 17.90
CA THR A 170 -19.38 3.63 17.52
C THR A 170 -17.86 3.67 17.30
N TYR A 171 -17.11 2.83 17.96
CA TYR A 171 -15.65 2.75 17.85
C TYR A 171 -15.16 2.08 16.58
N ALA A 172 -15.84 1.11 16.08
CA ALA A 172 -15.43 0.39 14.88
C ALA A 172 -15.55 1.25 13.61
N ARG A 173 -16.19 2.41 13.67
CA ARG A 173 -16.27 3.38 12.57
C ARG A 173 -15.16 4.42 12.59
N LEU A 174 -14.38 4.43 13.64
CA LEU A 174 -13.22 5.27 13.75
C LEU A 174 -12.04 4.44 13.30
N SER A 175 -11.91 4.28 11.97
CA SER A 175 -10.72 3.64 11.39
C SER A 175 -9.46 4.31 11.91
N ASN A 176 -8.30 3.67 11.80
CA ASN A 176 -7.01 4.27 12.08
C ASN A 176 -6.82 5.63 11.37
N ASN A 177 -7.62 5.89 10.34
CA ASN A 177 -7.66 7.16 9.61
C ASN A 177 -8.52 8.25 10.29
N ALA A 178 -9.28 7.93 11.34
CA ALA A 178 -9.98 8.97 12.08
C ALA A 178 -8.98 9.76 12.93
N GLY A 179 -9.04 11.08 12.80
CA GLY A 179 -8.11 11.96 13.50
C GLY A 179 -8.11 11.71 15.00
N THR A 180 -6.95 11.78 15.63
CA THR A 180 -6.69 11.68 17.06
C THR A 180 -6.75 10.28 17.68
N ILE A 181 -7.36 9.27 17.07
CA ILE A 181 -7.54 7.96 17.71
C ILE A 181 -6.21 7.26 17.99
N ILE A 182 -5.35 7.14 16.99
CA ILE A 182 -4.02 6.54 17.17
C ILE A 182 -3.23 7.34 18.20
N TYR A 183 -3.28 8.66 18.12
CA TYR A 183 -2.61 9.52 19.10
C TYR A 183 -3.12 9.24 20.51
N ASN A 184 -4.43 9.30 20.74
CA ASN A 184 -5.03 9.12 22.06
C ASN A 184 -4.79 7.73 22.65
N ALA A 185 -4.82 6.69 21.81
CA ALA A 185 -4.68 5.30 22.27
C ALA A 185 -3.22 4.84 22.42
N MET A 186 -2.30 5.34 21.59
CA MET A 186 -0.94 4.81 21.49
C MET A 186 0.13 5.81 21.88
N ILE A 187 -0.06 7.10 21.61
CA ILE A 187 0.96 8.14 21.85
C ILE A 187 0.72 8.84 23.16
N ALA A 188 -0.49 9.35 23.41
CA ALA A 188 -0.80 10.10 24.62
C ALA A 188 -0.47 9.35 25.93
N PRO A 189 -0.68 8.02 26.06
CA PRO A 189 -0.31 7.28 27.26
C PRO A 189 1.19 7.26 27.57
N ILE A 190 2.05 7.42 26.55
CA ILE A 190 3.50 7.34 26.70
C ILE A 190 4.22 8.71 26.68
N VAL A 191 3.49 9.81 26.45
CA VAL A 191 4.08 11.17 26.36
C VAL A 191 4.90 11.53 27.61
N HIS A 192 4.56 11.01 28.79
CA HIS A 192 5.30 11.28 30.03
C HIS A 192 6.53 10.39 30.22
N TYR A 193 6.72 9.40 29.34
CA TYR A 193 7.88 8.52 29.42
C TYR A 193 9.09 9.20 28.74
N PRO A 194 10.24 9.34 29.42
CA PRO A 194 11.40 9.98 28.82
C PRO A 194 11.96 9.12 27.68
N ILE A 195 12.21 9.71 26.53
CA ILE A 195 12.80 9.06 25.36
C ILE A 195 14.08 9.78 24.95
N LYS A 196 15.05 9.05 24.40
CA LYS A 196 16.30 9.63 23.87
C LYS A 196 16.12 10.21 22.47
N GLY A 197 15.17 9.71 21.72
CA GLY A 197 14.88 10.09 20.34
C GLY A 197 13.87 9.14 19.71
N VAL A 198 13.54 9.38 18.45
CA VAL A 198 12.61 8.59 17.66
C VAL A 198 13.30 8.05 16.41
N LEU A 199 13.07 6.78 16.11
CA LEU A 199 13.37 6.16 14.83
C LEU A 199 12.05 5.91 14.10
N TRP A 200 11.84 6.59 12.97
CA TRP A 200 10.60 6.57 12.21
C TRP A 200 10.76 5.83 10.88
N TYR A 201 10.00 4.77 10.69
CA TYR A 201 10.02 3.98 9.46
C TYR A 201 8.59 3.83 8.91
N GLN A 202 8.15 4.80 8.13
CA GLN A 202 6.79 4.88 7.58
C GLN A 202 6.76 5.91 6.44
N GLY A 203 5.74 5.85 5.59
CA GLY A 203 5.49 6.85 4.55
C GLY A 203 4.66 6.28 3.40
N GLU A 204 4.61 4.98 3.25
CA GLU A 204 4.06 4.23 2.12
C GLU A 204 2.60 4.60 1.83
N SER A 205 1.74 4.59 2.84
CA SER A 205 0.32 4.98 2.71
C SER A 205 0.12 6.48 2.41
N ASN A 206 1.17 7.28 2.50
CA ASN A 206 1.13 8.71 2.19
C ASN A 206 1.64 9.02 0.78
N ALA A 207 2.17 8.02 0.03
CA ALA A 207 2.75 8.24 -1.29
C ALA A 207 1.76 8.93 -2.25
N GLY A 208 0.51 8.47 -2.32
CA GLY A 208 -0.53 9.11 -3.13
C GLY A 208 -0.83 10.58 -2.76
N ARG A 209 -0.32 11.07 -1.63
CA ARG A 209 -0.48 12.46 -1.14
C ARG A 209 0.84 13.07 -0.72
N ALA A 210 1.88 12.79 -1.48
CA ALA A 210 3.24 13.19 -1.18
C ALA A 210 3.38 14.72 -1.01
N TYR A 211 2.62 15.51 -1.76
CA TYR A 211 2.64 16.96 -1.63
C TYR A 211 2.13 17.45 -0.27
N GLU A 212 1.10 16.84 0.29
CA GLU A 212 0.63 17.13 1.65
C GLU A 212 1.64 16.69 2.72
N TYR A 213 2.38 15.60 2.46
CA TYR A 213 3.38 15.06 3.38
C TYR A 213 4.52 16.04 3.67
N ARG A 214 4.82 16.95 2.74
CA ARG A 214 5.76 18.08 2.96
C ARG A 214 5.42 18.94 4.17
N LYS A 215 4.14 18.97 4.57
CA LYS A 215 3.65 19.73 5.74
C LYS A 215 3.30 18.82 6.90
N SER A 216 2.62 17.71 6.64
CA SER A 216 2.11 16.84 7.71
C SER A 216 3.23 16.11 8.46
N PHE A 217 4.31 15.71 7.79
CA PHE A 217 5.41 15.04 8.45
C PHE A 217 6.20 15.97 9.39
N PRO A 218 6.68 17.15 8.95
CA PRO A 218 7.25 18.12 9.87
C PRO A 218 6.32 18.54 11.00
N LEU A 219 5.01 18.69 10.72
CA LEU A 219 4.02 19.01 11.72
C LEU A 219 3.93 17.94 12.82
N MET A 220 3.88 16.66 12.44
CA MET A 220 3.86 15.53 13.38
C MET A 220 5.10 15.52 14.28
N ILE A 221 6.29 15.71 13.72
CA ILE A 221 7.54 15.77 14.49
C ILE A 221 7.49 16.88 15.53
N ASN A 222 7.08 18.08 15.10
CA ASN A 222 6.98 19.24 15.99
C ASN A 222 5.89 19.06 17.06
N ASP A 223 4.77 18.45 16.71
CA ASP A 223 3.70 18.15 17.66
C ASP A 223 4.16 17.15 18.74
N TRP A 224 4.87 16.11 18.36
CA TRP A 224 5.43 15.18 19.34
C TRP A 224 6.43 15.86 20.25
N ARG A 225 7.40 16.63 19.73
CA ARG A 225 8.36 17.41 20.53
C ARG A 225 7.65 18.35 21.51
N LYS A 226 6.61 19.04 21.05
CA LYS A 226 5.78 19.91 21.89
C LYS A 226 5.10 19.14 23.02
N ASN A 227 4.55 17.97 22.74
CA ASN A 227 3.84 17.17 23.75
C ASN A 227 4.81 16.57 24.78
N TRP A 228 5.98 16.08 24.37
CA TRP A 228 7.04 15.63 25.27
C TRP A 228 7.77 16.78 25.98
N LYS A 229 7.61 18.02 25.49
CA LYS A 229 8.37 19.20 25.94
C LYS A 229 9.88 19.00 25.83
N ASP A 230 10.30 18.31 24.77
CA ASP A 230 11.71 17.98 24.50
C ASP A 230 11.97 17.98 22.99
N ASP A 231 13.04 18.67 22.57
CA ASP A 231 13.52 18.71 21.18
C ASP A 231 14.38 17.49 20.86
N PHE A 232 13.93 16.31 21.17
CA PHE A 232 14.65 15.07 20.92
C PHE A 232 15.00 14.86 19.44
N PRO A 233 16.06 14.10 19.13
CA PRO A 233 16.40 13.67 17.78
C PRO A 233 15.28 12.84 17.14
N PHE A 234 15.01 13.12 15.85
CA PHE A 234 14.03 12.38 15.08
C PHE A 234 14.67 11.91 13.79
N TYR A 235 15.03 10.60 13.72
CA TYR A 235 15.66 9.99 12.57
C TYR A 235 14.68 9.11 11.82
N PHE A 236 14.70 9.20 10.51
CA PHE A 236 13.70 8.51 9.70
C PHE A 236 14.31 7.81 8.48
N VAL A 237 13.59 6.81 8.01
CA VAL A 237 13.94 6.06 6.81
C VAL A 237 13.23 6.67 5.62
N GLN A 238 13.99 7.02 4.58
CA GLN A 238 13.41 7.40 3.30
C GLN A 238 12.81 6.16 2.63
N LEU A 239 11.67 6.29 1.94
CA LEU A 239 11.02 5.15 1.27
C LEU A 239 11.99 4.41 0.34
N SER A 240 12.04 3.10 0.50
CA SER A 240 12.80 2.18 -0.34
C SER A 240 12.19 2.04 -1.74
N SER A 241 12.86 1.30 -2.60
CA SER A 241 12.35 0.94 -3.93
C SER A 241 11.17 -0.03 -3.79
N TYR A 242 10.05 0.29 -4.45
CA TYR A 242 8.87 -0.55 -4.57
C TYR A 242 8.04 -0.14 -5.78
N GLY A 243 7.58 -1.09 -6.60
CA GLY A 243 6.79 -0.84 -7.80
C GLY A 243 7.63 -0.80 -9.08
N ALA A 244 7.31 0.13 -9.97
CA ALA A 244 7.94 0.20 -11.29
C ALA A 244 9.18 1.11 -11.30
N ASN A 245 10.12 0.80 -12.19
CA ASN A 245 11.22 1.69 -12.55
C ASN A 245 10.84 2.46 -13.83
N GLN A 246 9.83 3.34 -13.72
CA GLN A 246 9.32 4.13 -14.82
C GLN A 246 10.13 5.40 -15.05
N ASN A 247 9.98 5.96 -16.25
CA ASN A 247 10.55 7.26 -16.61
C ASN A 247 9.74 8.41 -16.00
N SER A 248 10.38 9.54 -15.72
CA SER A 248 9.74 10.73 -15.13
C SER A 248 8.59 11.32 -15.96
N ASN A 249 8.43 10.96 -17.25
CA ASN A 249 7.27 11.36 -18.04
C ASN A 249 5.95 10.76 -17.51
N GLU A 250 6.02 9.63 -16.82
CA GLU A 250 4.85 8.96 -16.21
C GLU A 250 4.52 9.51 -14.81
N GLY A 251 5.48 10.24 -14.21
CA GLY A 251 5.37 10.69 -12.82
C GLY A 251 5.63 9.57 -11.81
N SER A 252 5.83 9.95 -10.55
CA SER A 252 6.03 8.99 -9.45
C SER A 252 5.61 9.59 -8.12
N TYR A 253 4.55 9.05 -7.54
CA TYR A 253 4.12 9.39 -6.18
C TYR A 253 5.19 9.03 -5.14
N TRP A 254 5.90 7.93 -5.37
CA TRP A 254 6.95 7.43 -4.48
C TRP A 254 8.17 8.35 -4.44
N ALA A 255 8.60 8.85 -5.62
CA ALA A 255 9.70 9.81 -5.72
C ALA A 255 9.33 11.15 -5.08
N GLU A 256 8.09 11.64 -5.26
CA GLU A 256 7.62 12.86 -4.61
C GLU A 256 7.53 12.72 -3.08
N LEU A 257 7.19 11.53 -2.56
CA LEU A 257 7.24 11.31 -1.12
C LEU A 257 8.68 11.29 -0.59
N ARG A 258 9.63 10.67 -1.30
CA ARG A 258 11.04 10.73 -0.93
C ARG A 258 11.55 12.18 -0.90
N GLU A 259 11.11 13.01 -1.84
CA GLU A 259 11.40 14.44 -1.81
C GLU A 259 10.82 15.11 -0.56
N ALA A 260 9.57 14.85 -0.22
CA ALA A 260 8.94 15.39 1.00
C ALA A 260 9.69 14.96 2.28
N GLN A 261 10.16 13.71 2.34
CA GLN A 261 11.02 13.23 3.41
C GLN A 261 12.36 13.99 3.43
N THR A 262 13.01 14.17 2.28
CA THR A 262 14.26 14.94 2.17
C THR A 262 14.07 16.40 2.63
N MET A 263 12.98 17.04 2.25
CA MET A 263 12.65 18.42 2.68
C MET A 263 12.51 18.54 4.21
N THR A 264 12.10 17.47 4.89
CA THR A 264 11.96 17.44 6.36
C THR A 264 13.30 17.57 7.08
N LEU A 265 14.43 17.32 6.42
CA LEU A 265 15.77 17.58 6.97
C LEU A 265 16.05 19.07 7.27
N SER A 266 15.18 19.97 6.83
CA SER A 266 15.23 21.40 7.24
C SER A 266 14.90 21.60 8.72
N LEU A 267 14.25 20.63 9.37
CA LEU A 267 14.02 20.67 10.83
C LEU A 267 15.32 20.33 11.58
N PRO A 268 15.60 21.04 12.69
CA PRO A 268 16.75 20.72 13.53
C PRO A 268 16.62 19.31 14.13
N LYS A 269 17.77 18.71 14.45
CA LYS A 269 17.89 17.38 15.05
C LYS A 269 17.11 16.29 14.30
N THR A 270 17.08 16.37 12.97
CA THR A 270 16.58 15.32 12.10
C THR A 270 17.72 14.64 11.34
N GLY A 271 17.46 13.45 10.82
CA GLY A 271 18.39 12.72 9.98
C GLY A 271 17.65 11.65 9.19
N MET A 272 18.17 11.30 8.01
CA MET A 272 17.48 10.43 7.08
C MET A 272 18.40 9.30 6.59
N ALA A 273 17.94 8.06 6.74
CA ALA A 273 18.57 6.90 6.14
C ALA A 273 17.96 6.67 4.73
N VAL A 274 18.77 6.86 3.69
CA VAL A 274 18.38 6.55 2.30
C VAL A 274 18.38 5.04 2.12
N THR A 275 17.37 4.47 1.49
CA THR A 275 17.18 3.01 1.35
C THR A 275 16.72 2.56 -0.04
N THR A 276 16.86 3.42 -1.05
CA THR A 276 16.49 3.09 -2.44
C THR A 276 17.27 1.92 -3.02
N ASP A 277 18.50 1.69 -2.56
CA ASP A 277 19.41 0.63 -3.01
C ASP A 277 19.21 -0.72 -2.31
N ILE A 278 18.37 -0.78 -1.28
CA ILE A 278 18.10 -1.98 -0.47
C ILE A 278 16.63 -2.35 -0.40
N GLY A 279 15.81 -1.70 -1.24
CA GLY A 279 14.39 -2.02 -1.42
C GLY A 279 14.17 -3.27 -2.28
N ASP A 280 12.91 -3.66 -2.41
CA ASP A 280 12.47 -4.70 -3.33
C ASP A 280 11.32 -4.15 -4.18
N ALA A 281 11.50 -4.14 -5.51
CA ALA A 281 10.46 -3.66 -6.43
C ALA A 281 9.15 -4.46 -6.37
N LYS A 282 9.19 -5.69 -5.84
CA LYS A 282 8.04 -6.60 -5.76
C LYS A 282 7.45 -6.72 -4.37
N ASP A 283 8.17 -6.29 -3.33
CA ASP A 283 7.72 -6.35 -1.95
C ASP A 283 7.93 -5.00 -1.26
N ILE A 284 6.83 -4.41 -0.79
CA ILE A 284 6.85 -3.16 -0.03
C ILE A 284 7.58 -3.28 1.31
N HIS A 285 7.81 -4.51 1.78
CA HIS A 285 8.50 -4.84 3.02
C HIS A 285 9.91 -5.42 2.75
N PRO A 286 10.90 -4.60 2.39
CA PRO A 286 12.23 -5.11 2.06
C PRO A 286 12.86 -5.86 3.24
N THR A 287 13.52 -6.97 2.95
CA THR A 287 14.08 -7.86 3.97
C THR A 287 15.37 -7.35 4.61
N ASN A 288 16.12 -6.47 3.93
CA ASN A 288 17.39 -5.92 4.42
C ASN A 288 17.17 -4.87 5.52
N LYS A 289 16.79 -5.31 6.71
CA LYS A 289 16.62 -4.43 7.89
C LYS A 289 17.95 -4.09 8.58
N GLN A 290 18.99 -4.88 8.32
CA GLN A 290 20.31 -4.67 8.92
C GLN A 290 20.93 -3.36 8.45
N ASP A 291 20.95 -3.10 7.14
CA ASP A 291 21.50 -1.84 6.60
C ASP A 291 20.63 -0.63 6.97
N VAL A 292 19.31 -0.79 7.05
CA VAL A 292 18.42 0.26 7.58
C VAL A 292 18.85 0.66 9.00
N GLY A 293 19.00 -0.33 9.88
CA GLY A 293 19.45 -0.11 11.27
C GLY A 293 20.83 0.50 11.34
N LEU A 294 21.78 0.01 10.52
CA LEU A 294 23.15 0.53 10.47
C LEU A 294 23.18 2.02 10.04
N ARG A 295 22.41 2.41 9.00
CA ARG A 295 22.35 3.79 8.51
C ARG A 295 21.72 4.72 9.57
N LEU A 296 20.66 4.30 10.24
CA LEU A 296 20.09 5.05 11.37
C LEU A 296 21.07 5.17 12.54
N ALA A 297 21.77 4.10 12.88
CA ALA A 297 22.78 4.11 13.94
C ALA A 297 23.96 5.06 13.64
N ARG A 298 24.43 5.12 12.38
CA ARG A 298 25.47 6.07 11.96
C ARG A 298 25.03 7.52 12.21
N ILE A 299 23.76 7.84 11.92
CA ILE A 299 23.21 9.19 12.15
C ILE A 299 23.25 9.53 13.67
N ALA A 300 22.77 8.61 14.51
CA ALA A 300 22.81 8.80 15.96
C ALA A 300 24.24 8.92 16.49
N LEU A 301 25.15 8.03 16.04
CA LEU A 301 26.55 8.04 16.43
C LEU A 301 27.23 9.38 16.16
N LYS A 302 26.99 9.99 15.00
CA LYS A 302 27.54 11.29 14.66
C LYS A 302 26.89 12.42 15.46
N ASN A 303 25.55 12.49 15.45
CA ASN A 303 24.83 13.65 15.92
C ASN A 303 24.68 13.68 17.45
N ASP A 304 24.49 12.50 18.09
CA ASP A 304 24.21 12.43 19.52
C ASP A 304 25.41 11.90 20.34
N TYR A 305 26.33 11.17 19.71
CA TYR A 305 27.47 10.56 20.40
C TYR A 305 28.84 11.06 19.90
N SER A 306 28.85 12.10 19.08
CA SER A 306 30.07 12.80 18.58
C SER A 306 31.10 11.85 17.93
N LYS A 307 30.66 10.79 17.27
CA LYS A 307 31.55 9.86 16.56
C LYS A 307 31.85 10.40 15.16
N SER A 308 33.09 10.23 14.70
CA SER A 308 33.50 10.61 13.35
C SER A 308 33.10 9.53 12.35
N VAL A 309 31.87 9.63 11.83
CA VAL A 309 31.32 8.71 10.82
C VAL A 309 30.55 9.48 9.76
N GLU A 310 30.56 8.99 8.53
CA GLU A 310 29.69 9.55 7.48
C GLU A 310 28.25 9.03 7.65
N ILE A 311 27.28 9.91 7.47
CA ILE A 311 25.87 9.64 7.77
C ILE A 311 24.95 9.71 6.55
N SER A 312 25.42 10.30 5.46
CA SER A 312 24.66 10.48 4.23
C SER A 312 25.51 10.17 3.01
N GLY A 313 24.93 9.69 1.97
CA GLY A 313 25.51 9.64 0.65
C GLY A 313 25.48 11.00 -0.07
N PRO A 314 25.91 11.04 -1.34
CA PRO A 314 25.94 12.27 -2.13
C PRO A 314 24.58 12.98 -2.12
N THR A 315 24.60 14.25 -1.75
CA THR A 315 23.40 15.09 -1.65
C THR A 315 23.53 16.24 -2.65
N TYR A 316 22.51 16.45 -3.46
CA TYR A 316 22.47 17.52 -4.47
C TYR A 316 22.68 18.89 -3.84
N VAL A 317 23.56 19.69 -4.47
CA VAL A 317 23.85 21.07 -4.08
C VAL A 317 23.45 22.05 -5.17
N SER A 318 23.93 21.84 -6.41
CA SER A 318 23.67 22.75 -7.49
C SER A 318 23.80 22.08 -8.86
N ALA A 319 23.13 22.65 -9.85
CA ALA A 319 23.25 22.29 -11.25
C ALA A 319 23.75 23.48 -12.06
N LYS A 320 24.72 23.25 -12.98
CA LYS A 320 25.15 24.20 -13.98
C LYS A 320 24.88 23.63 -15.37
N TYR A 321 24.25 24.41 -16.22
CA TYR A 321 23.89 23.99 -17.58
C TYR A 321 24.82 24.64 -18.56
N GLU A 322 25.61 23.86 -19.32
CA GLU A 322 26.62 24.32 -20.26
C GLU A 322 26.48 23.60 -21.60
N GLY A 323 26.09 24.33 -22.64
CA GLY A 323 25.83 23.74 -23.96
C GLY A 323 24.77 22.67 -23.89
N ASN A 324 25.11 21.43 -24.22
CA ASN A 324 24.23 20.25 -24.18
C ASN A 324 24.40 19.40 -22.91
N LYS A 325 25.06 19.92 -21.87
CA LYS A 325 25.38 19.21 -20.65
C LYS A 325 24.79 19.90 -19.43
N ALA A 326 24.42 19.08 -18.43
CA ALA A 326 24.18 19.50 -17.06
C ALA A 326 25.32 18.99 -16.18
N ILE A 327 25.85 19.83 -15.31
CA ILE A 327 26.95 19.50 -14.37
C ILE A 327 26.39 19.62 -12.96
N ILE A 328 26.33 18.51 -12.25
CA ILE A 328 25.76 18.42 -10.89
C ILE A 328 26.90 18.37 -9.88
N THR A 329 26.77 19.22 -8.84
CA THR A 329 27.66 19.26 -7.69
C THR A 329 26.96 18.64 -6.49
N PHE A 330 27.68 17.83 -5.73
CA PHE A 330 27.18 17.12 -4.54
C PHE A 330 27.96 17.50 -3.29
N ALA A 331 27.27 17.51 -2.14
CA ALA A 331 27.87 17.44 -0.82
C ALA A 331 27.89 15.96 -0.33
N ASN A 332 28.47 15.72 0.85
CA ASN A 332 28.53 14.40 1.51
C ASN A 332 29.17 13.30 0.65
N ILE A 333 30.18 13.68 -0.11
CA ILE A 333 30.87 12.77 -1.04
C ILE A 333 31.93 11.89 -0.37
N ALA A 334 32.25 12.07 0.91
CA ALA A 334 33.22 11.27 1.66
C ALA A 334 34.52 11.04 0.87
N ASN A 335 35.17 12.14 0.44
CA ASN A 335 36.39 12.17 -0.38
C ASN A 335 36.23 11.73 -1.85
N GLY A 336 35.01 11.37 -2.30
CA GLY A 336 34.80 11.10 -3.72
C GLY A 336 33.44 10.47 -4.04
N LEU A 337 33.17 10.43 -5.34
CA LEU A 337 31.99 9.76 -5.91
C LEU A 337 32.42 8.44 -6.55
N LYS A 338 31.58 7.43 -6.47
CA LYS A 338 31.76 6.16 -7.18
C LYS A 338 30.44 5.61 -7.69
N THR A 339 30.51 4.71 -8.63
CA THR A 339 29.40 3.89 -9.07
C THR A 339 29.57 2.45 -8.62
N LYS A 340 28.49 1.75 -8.29
CA LYS A 340 28.48 0.31 -8.01
C LYS A 340 28.18 -0.52 -9.26
N ASP A 341 28.80 -0.19 -10.36
CA ASP A 341 28.70 -0.93 -11.61
C ASP A 341 30.06 -1.50 -12.01
N LYS A 342 30.08 -2.77 -12.42
CA LYS A 342 31.33 -3.47 -12.77
C LYS A 342 32.07 -2.88 -13.97
N TYR A 343 31.36 -2.14 -14.83
CA TYR A 343 31.92 -1.46 -16.01
C TYR A 343 32.16 0.04 -15.78
N GLY A 344 31.78 0.55 -14.60
CA GLY A 344 31.91 1.95 -14.26
C GLY A 344 30.82 2.86 -14.85
N TYR A 345 29.71 2.30 -15.31
CA TYR A 345 28.60 3.09 -15.86
C TYR A 345 27.73 3.65 -14.74
N LEU A 346 27.52 4.96 -14.78
CA LEU A 346 26.64 5.67 -13.87
C LEU A 346 25.22 5.71 -14.46
N GLN A 347 24.23 5.25 -13.69
CA GLN A 347 22.84 5.08 -14.09
C GLN A 347 21.87 5.80 -13.15
N GLY A 348 20.57 5.80 -13.51
CA GLY A 348 19.50 6.40 -12.71
C GLY A 348 19.35 7.91 -12.91
N PHE A 349 19.99 8.51 -13.91
CA PHE A 349 19.84 9.93 -14.25
C PHE A 349 18.89 10.13 -15.44
N GLU A 350 18.10 11.20 -15.34
CA GLU A 350 17.24 11.69 -16.41
C GLU A 350 17.49 13.17 -16.65
N ILE A 351 17.32 13.60 -17.89
CA ILE A 351 17.55 14.99 -18.34
C ILE A 351 16.39 15.45 -19.22
N ALA A 352 16.02 16.73 -19.08
CA ALA A 352 14.97 17.34 -19.90
C ALA A 352 15.35 18.73 -20.40
N GLY A 353 14.80 19.10 -21.56
CA GLY A 353 14.79 20.43 -22.11
C GLY A 353 13.57 21.26 -21.67
N LYS A 354 13.39 22.43 -22.32
CA LYS A 354 12.21 23.29 -22.06
C LYS A 354 10.87 22.66 -22.43
N ASP A 355 10.87 21.62 -23.26
CA ASP A 355 9.71 20.82 -23.63
C ASP A 355 9.21 19.91 -22.51
N LYS A 356 9.97 19.81 -21.41
CA LYS A 356 9.71 18.98 -20.24
C LYS A 356 9.66 17.48 -20.53
N LYS A 357 10.19 17.04 -21.67
CA LYS A 357 10.28 15.63 -22.02
C LYS A 357 11.55 15.03 -21.44
N TRP A 358 11.38 13.98 -20.64
CA TRP A 358 12.46 13.31 -19.94
C TRP A 358 13.07 12.19 -20.77
N TYR A 359 14.40 12.09 -20.71
CA TYR A 359 15.20 11.06 -21.35
C TYR A 359 16.20 10.48 -20.34
N TYR A 360 16.36 9.17 -20.33
CA TYR A 360 17.45 8.54 -19.59
C TYR A 360 18.79 9.03 -20.14
N ALA A 361 19.63 9.53 -19.26
CA ALA A 361 20.79 10.30 -19.64
C ALA A 361 22.10 9.52 -19.48
N LYS A 362 23.06 9.78 -20.37
CA LYS A 362 24.44 9.43 -20.12
C LYS A 362 24.97 10.30 -18.99
N ALA A 363 25.52 9.67 -17.95
CA ALA A 363 26.13 10.36 -16.81
C ALA A 363 27.55 9.86 -16.57
N GLU A 364 28.45 10.76 -16.23
CA GLU A 364 29.89 10.47 -16.02
C GLU A 364 30.42 11.27 -14.83
N ILE A 365 31.19 10.62 -13.95
CA ILE A 365 31.90 11.30 -12.86
C ILE A 365 33.13 11.95 -13.40
N ILE A 366 33.19 13.27 -13.37
CA ILE A 366 34.32 14.08 -13.87
C ILE A 366 34.70 15.11 -12.80
N ASN A 367 35.95 15.07 -12.34
CA ASN A 367 36.48 16.02 -11.35
C ASN A 367 35.57 16.17 -10.10
N GLY A 368 35.09 15.06 -9.57
CA GLY A 368 34.23 15.04 -8.37
C GLY A 368 32.80 15.58 -8.56
N LYS A 369 32.36 15.78 -9.80
CA LYS A 369 31.02 16.19 -10.21
C LYS A 369 30.43 15.15 -11.16
N VAL A 370 29.13 15.23 -11.42
CA VAL A 370 28.47 14.38 -12.42
C VAL A 370 28.11 15.25 -13.64
N SER A 371 28.64 14.87 -14.81
CA SER A 371 28.31 15.47 -16.11
C SER A 371 27.25 14.61 -16.79
N ILE A 372 26.14 15.23 -17.21
CA ILE A 372 24.93 14.54 -17.70
C ILE A 372 24.58 15.12 -19.07
N SER A 373 24.25 14.24 -20.03
CA SER A 373 23.84 14.66 -21.38
C SER A 373 22.97 13.61 -22.06
N HIS A 374 22.20 14.05 -23.07
CA HIS A 374 21.47 13.18 -23.95
C HIS A 374 21.42 13.77 -25.37
N PRO A 375 21.57 12.97 -26.46
CA PRO A 375 21.58 13.48 -27.83
C PRO A 375 20.31 14.25 -28.22
N SER A 376 19.16 13.88 -27.71
CA SER A 376 17.87 14.56 -27.98
C SER A 376 17.68 15.83 -27.16
N VAL A 377 18.60 16.20 -26.24
CA VAL A 377 18.46 17.38 -25.37
C VAL A 377 19.62 18.33 -25.60
N ALA A 378 19.49 19.18 -26.61
CA ALA A 378 20.53 20.12 -26.98
C ALA A 378 20.74 21.25 -25.96
N LYS A 379 19.71 21.61 -25.20
CA LYS A 379 19.74 22.65 -24.16
C LYS A 379 18.99 22.13 -22.91
N PRO A 380 19.68 21.42 -22.02
CA PRO A 380 19.08 20.91 -20.80
C PRO A 380 18.69 22.05 -19.84
N VAL A 381 17.59 21.87 -19.11
CA VAL A 381 17.13 22.81 -18.09
C VAL A 381 16.79 22.09 -16.78
N ALA A 382 16.66 20.77 -16.81
CA ALA A 382 16.33 19.97 -15.65
C ALA A 382 17.02 18.59 -15.65
N VAL A 383 17.33 18.11 -14.46
CA VAL A 383 17.89 16.78 -14.19
C VAL A 383 17.16 16.15 -13.02
N ARG A 384 16.91 14.84 -13.09
CA ARG A 384 16.44 14.02 -11.99
C ARG A 384 17.36 12.83 -11.77
N TYR A 385 17.44 12.37 -10.54
CA TYR A 385 18.16 11.16 -10.17
C TYR A 385 17.32 10.28 -9.28
N ALA A 386 17.24 8.98 -9.59
CA ALA A 386 16.47 7.99 -8.86
C ALA A 386 14.99 8.42 -8.69
N TRP A 387 14.39 9.00 -9.74
CA TRP A 387 13.06 9.61 -9.71
C TRP A 387 12.01 8.69 -10.30
N SER A 388 11.87 7.48 -9.72
CA SER A 388 10.85 6.48 -10.06
C SER A 388 10.36 5.81 -8.79
N ASP A 389 9.34 4.96 -8.88
CA ASP A 389 8.86 4.22 -7.71
C ASP A 389 9.92 3.25 -7.20
N ALA A 390 10.55 2.51 -8.10
CA ALA A 390 11.65 1.58 -7.77
C ALA A 390 12.89 1.85 -8.61
N PRO A 391 13.71 2.87 -8.31
CA PRO A 391 14.91 3.22 -9.07
C PRO A 391 16.05 2.19 -8.86
N THR A 392 15.84 0.95 -9.29
CA THR A 392 16.72 -0.20 -9.02
C THR A 392 18.07 -0.12 -9.76
N ASP A 393 18.18 0.73 -10.76
CA ASP A 393 19.38 1.02 -11.53
C ASP A 393 20.20 2.19 -10.98
N ALA A 394 19.66 2.95 -10.03
CA ALA A 394 20.36 4.10 -9.43
C ALA A 394 21.58 3.62 -8.61
N ASN A 395 22.79 4.02 -9.03
CA ASN A 395 24.03 3.44 -8.55
C ASN A 395 25.13 4.44 -8.18
N LEU A 396 24.77 5.70 -7.92
CA LEU A 396 25.71 6.72 -7.44
C LEU A 396 25.90 6.60 -5.92
N TYR A 397 27.15 6.51 -5.47
CA TYR A 397 27.54 6.40 -4.07
C TYR A 397 28.71 7.33 -3.72
N ASN A 398 28.90 7.61 -2.44
CA ASN A 398 30.17 8.12 -1.96
C ASN A 398 31.17 6.97 -1.67
N LEU A 399 32.40 7.30 -1.28
CA LEU A 399 33.44 6.30 -1.00
C LEU A 399 33.17 5.47 0.27
N GLU A 400 32.23 5.91 1.13
CA GLU A 400 31.77 5.16 2.32
C GLU A 400 30.57 4.23 2.04
N ASP A 401 30.30 3.93 0.77
CA ASP A 401 29.19 3.06 0.32
C ASP A 401 27.79 3.54 0.69
N LEU A 402 27.61 4.83 0.95
CA LEU A 402 26.29 5.39 1.16
C LEU A 402 25.69 5.86 -0.17
N PRO A 403 24.44 5.46 -0.50
CA PRO A 403 23.80 5.80 -1.76
C PRO A 403 23.42 7.28 -1.83
N ALA A 404 23.47 7.85 -3.03
CA ALA A 404 23.04 9.23 -3.25
C ALA A 404 21.55 9.42 -2.96
N VAL A 405 21.24 10.56 -2.37
CA VAL A 405 19.86 10.97 -2.10
C VAL A 405 19.15 11.23 -3.44
N PRO A 406 17.98 10.63 -3.71
CA PRO A 406 17.15 11.00 -4.86
C PRO A 406 16.84 12.49 -4.89
N PHE A 407 16.91 13.09 -6.07
CA PHE A 407 16.66 14.52 -6.21
C PHE A 407 16.10 14.90 -7.58
N ARG A 408 15.55 16.11 -7.65
CA ARG A 408 15.29 16.85 -8.91
C ARG A 408 15.83 18.26 -8.83
N THR A 409 16.14 18.84 -9.98
CA THR A 409 16.60 20.23 -10.10
C THR A 409 15.47 21.18 -10.56
N ASP A 410 14.35 20.63 -10.95
CA ASP A 410 13.16 21.35 -11.41
C ASP A 410 12.16 21.59 -10.27
N ASP A 411 11.26 22.55 -10.49
CA ASP A 411 10.13 22.90 -9.63
C ASP A 411 8.76 22.59 -10.29
N TRP A 412 8.77 21.74 -11.30
CA TRP A 412 7.58 21.45 -12.08
C TRP A 412 6.54 20.73 -11.21
N ILE A 413 5.28 20.99 -11.54
CA ILE A 413 4.14 20.42 -10.82
C ILE A 413 4.22 18.89 -10.87
N GLY A 414 4.21 18.27 -9.71
CA GLY A 414 4.20 16.81 -9.56
C GLY A 414 2.79 16.21 -9.63
N VAL A 415 2.72 14.88 -9.67
CA VAL A 415 1.45 14.15 -9.79
C VAL A 415 0.61 14.18 -8.52
N SER A 416 1.21 14.39 -7.35
CA SER A 416 0.50 14.37 -6.05
C SER A 416 -0.07 15.72 -5.60
N VAL A 417 0.11 16.81 -6.38
CA VAL A 417 -0.24 18.18 -5.94
C VAL A 417 -1.73 18.36 -5.67
N ASN A 418 -2.57 17.70 -6.45
CA ASN A 418 -4.03 17.80 -6.34
C ASN A 418 -4.65 16.68 -5.50
N GLU A 419 -3.85 15.74 -5.05
CA GLU A 419 -4.30 14.61 -4.24
C GLU A 419 -4.43 15.02 -2.78
N LYS A 420 -5.62 14.85 -2.23
CA LYS A 420 -5.93 15.22 -0.85
C LYS A 420 -6.51 14.03 -0.09
N PHE A 421 -6.42 14.09 1.22
CA PHE A 421 -7.13 13.18 2.09
C PHE A 421 -8.64 13.50 2.03
N GLU A 422 -9.44 12.56 1.50
CA GLU A 422 -10.90 12.64 1.48
C GLU A 422 -11.54 12.10 2.77
#